data_df2f24234cbe040d76041359a1392055
#
_entry.id   df2f24234cbe040d76041359a1392055
#
_cell.length_a   1.000
_cell.length_b   1.000
_cell.length_c   1.000
_cell.angle_alpha   90.00
_cell.angle_beta   90.00
_cell.angle_gamma   90.00
#
_symmetry.space_group_name_H-M   'P 1'
#
loop_
_entity.id
_entity.type
_entity.pdbx_description
1 polymer ?
#
loop_
_entity_poly.entity_id
_entity_poly.type
_entity_poly.pdbx_seq_one_letter_code
_entity_poly.pdbx_strand_id
1 'polypeptide(L)'
;PAVVDQLADALAPHTVLVHHDFTQQADFPLKAPNVRFVPNPVRTGWAVFGFVEGIFLTLRHALAELDFDYLQLLSPSCLPIKPMAQFEAHAMGSALAHFDCIDLLADHDALMSVGYRAF
;
A
#
# COMPACT_ATOMS: atom_id res chain seq x y z
N PRO A 1 14.33 3.58 -4.96
CA PRO A 1 14.63 3.18 -3.56
C PRO A 1 14.51 4.35 -2.57
N ALA A 2 15.14 5.51 -2.84
CA ALA A 2 15.22 6.62 -1.87
C ALA A 2 13.86 7.10 -1.35
N VAL A 3 12.82 7.15 -2.19
CA VAL A 3 11.47 7.57 -1.77
C VAL A 3 10.85 6.51 -0.84
N VAL A 4 11.10 5.23 -1.10
CA VAL A 4 10.60 4.14 -0.24
C VAL A 4 11.34 4.13 1.10
N ASP A 5 12.66 4.38 1.11
CA ASP A 5 13.41 4.54 2.36
C ASP A 5 12.88 5.74 3.18
N GLN A 6 12.64 6.88 2.52
CA GLN A 6 12.07 8.06 3.19
C GLN A 6 10.68 7.78 3.77
N LEU A 7 9.83 7.05 3.05
CA LEU A 7 8.52 6.61 3.54
C LEU A 7 8.68 5.68 4.73
N ALA A 8 9.56 4.69 4.64
CA ALA A 8 9.80 3.74 5.72
C ALA A 8 10.34 4.40 6.99
N ASP A 9 11.27 5.35 6.85
CA ASP A 9 11.77 6.14 7.98
C ASP A 9 10.65 6.95 8.65
N ALA A 10 9.75 7.55 7.83
CA ALA A 10 8.61 8.31 8.35
C ALA A 10 7.55 7.43 9.04
N LEU A 11 7.50 6.15 8.71
CA LEU A 11 6.59 5.17 9.30
C LEU A 11 7.20 4.38 10.47
N ALA A 12 8.48 4.59 10.80
CA ALA A 12 9.09 3.87 11.91
C ALA A 12 8.35 4.13 13.24
N PRO A 13 8.18 3.11 14.12
CA PRO A 13 8.80 1.78 14.09
C PRO A 13 8.00 0.70 13.31
N HIS A 14 6.92 1.06 12.62
CA HIS A 14 6.06 0.10 11.94
C HIS A 14 6.78 -0.63 10.81
N THR A 15 6.48 -1.91 10.64
CA THR A 15 7.01 -2.72 9.54
C THR A 15 6.43 -2.27 8.21
N VAL A 16 7.29 -2.07 7.22
CA VAL A 16 6.93 -1.75 5.85
C VAL A 16 7.21 -2.95 4.96
N LEU A 17 6.17 -3.60 4.45
CA LEU A 17 6.30 -4.67 3.48
C LEU A 17 6.35 -4.09 2.08
N VAL A 18 7.34 -4.51 1.30
CA VAL A 18 7.55 -4.06 -0.07
C VAL A 18 7.44 -5.24 -1.03
N HIS A 19 6.42 -5.22 -1.87
CA HIS A 19 6.39 -6.05 -3.07
C HIS A 19 7.13 -5.31 -4.19
N HIS A 20 8.19 -5.89 -4.71
CA HIS A 20 8.98 -5.31 -5.79
C HIS A 20 9.18 -6.32 -6.92
N ASP A 21 8.87 -5.92 -8.14
CA ASP A 21 9.10 -6.73 -9.33
C ASP A 21 10.57 -6.58 -9.80
N PHE A 22 11.42 -7.47 -9.32
CA PHE A 22 12.84 -7.48 -9.67
C PHE A 22 13.12 -7.78 -11.15
N THR A 23 12.10 -8.18 -11.93
CA THR A 23 12.26 -8.35 -13.38
C THR A 23 12.28 -7.01 -14.11
N GLN A 24 11.67 -5.98 -13.54
CA GLN A 24 11.70 -4.63 -14.10
C GLN A 24 12.91 -3.82 -13.63
N GLN A 25 13.30 -3.99 -12.37
CA GLN A 25 14.48 -3.35 -11.80
C GLN A 25 15.15 -4.33 -10.83
N ALA A 26 16.20 -4.99 -11.28
CA ALA A 26 16.88 -6.02 -10.51
C ALA A 26 17.58 -5.47 -9.25
N ASP A 27 18.13 -4.25 -9.34
CA ASP A 27 18.80 -3.59 -8.21
C ASP A 27 17.86 -2.56 -7.56
N PHE A 28 17.32 -2.91 -6.39
CA PHE A 28 16.43 -2.06 -5.61
C PHE A 28 16.83 -2.09 -4.12
N PRO A 29 18.00 -1.52 -3.78
CA PRO A 29 18.50 -1.53 -2.41
C PRO A 29 17.67 -0.59 -1.52
N LEU A 30 17.19 -1.11 -0.40
CA LEU A 30 16.53 -0.36 0.68
C LEU A 30 17.39 -0.42 1.94
N LYS A 31 17.46 0.70 2.67
CA LYS A 31 18.33 0.88 3.83
C LYS A 31 17.57 0.96 5.14
N ALA A 32 16.30 1.36 5.09
CA ALA A 32 15.47 1.52 6.27
C ALA A 32 15.31 0.17 7.01
N PRO A 33 15.60 0.12 8.32
CA PRO A 33 15.67 -1.15 9.08
C PRO A 33 14.31 -1.83 9.28
N ASN A 34 13.22 -1.08 9.11
CA ASN A 34 11.86 -1.55 9.25
C ASN A 34 11.24 -2.06 7.93
N VAL A 35 12.02 -2.10 6.84
CA VAL A 35 11.59 -2.63 5.55
C VAL A 35 11.81 -4.14 5.45
N ARG A 36 10.84 -4.85 4.89
CA ARG A 36 10.95 -6.26 4.51
C ARG A 36 10.40 -6.46 3.11
N PHE A 37 11.12 -7.18 2.27
CA PHE A 37 10.61 -7.59 0.96
C PHE A 37 9.70 -8.80 1.08
N VAL A 38 8.61 -8.77 0.32
CA VAL A 38 7.74 -9.93 0.14
C VAL A 38 8.50 -10.99 -0.67
N PRO A 39 8.59 -12.25 -0.21
CA PRO A 39 9.28 -13.29 -0.94
C PRO A 39 8.53 -13.67 -2.23
N ASN A 40 9.28 -14.12 -3.24
CA ASN A 40 8.74 -14.59 -4.52
C ASN A 40 7.74 -13.60 -5.16
N PRO A 41 8.17 -12.35 -5.41
CA PRO A 41 7.27 -11.34 -5.95
C PRO A 41 6.80 -11.74 -7.35
N VAL A 42 5.55 -11.41 -7.65
CA VAL A 42 4.98 -11.60 -8.99
C VAL A 42 5.37 -10.46 -9.92
N ARG A 43 5.35 -10.73 -11.23
CA ARG A 43 5.58 -9.70 -12.23
C ARG A 43 4.39 -8.73 -12.24
N THR A 44 4.72 -7.45 -12.24
CA THR A 44 3.74 -6.38 -12.25
C THR A 44 3.86 -5.53 -13.52
N GLY A 45 2.88 -4.67 -13.75
CA GLY A 45 2.90 -3.72 -14.86
C GLY A 45 1.71 -2.81 -14.79
N TRP A 46 1.71 -1.78 -15.64
CA TRP A 46 0.58 -0.87 -15.71
C TRP A 46 -0.63 -1.57 -16.34
N ALA A 47 -1.80 -1.43 -15.71
CA ALA A 47 -3.08 -2.01 -16.16
C ALA A 47 -3.08 -3.54 -16.36
N VAL A 48 -2.18 -4.29 -15.71
CA VAL A 48 -2.20 -5.75 -15.71
C VAL A 48 -2.62 -6.30 -14.36
N PHE A 49 -3.23 -7.50 -14.37
CA PHE A 49 -3.73 -8.15 -13.15
C PHE A 49 -2.61 -8.45 -12.13
N GLY A 50 -1.36 -8.63 -12.58
CA GLY A 50 -0.21 -8.84 -11.71
C GLY A 50 -0.02 -7.76 -10.63
N PHE A 51 -0.49 -6.53 -10.85
CA PHE A 51 -0.50 -5.51 -9.82
C PHE A 51 -1.43 -5.88 -8.65
N VAL A 52 -2.64 -6.34 -8.96
CA VAL A 52 -3.62 -6.78 -7.95
C VAL A 52 -3.14 -8.06 -7.27
N GLU A 53 -2.57 -8.98 -8.02
CA GLU A 53 -1.98 -10.22 -7.51
C GLU A 53 -0.84 -9.93 -6.50
N GLY A 54 0.02 -8.96 -6.79
CA GLY A 54 1.07 -8.49 -5.89
C GLY A 54 0.52 -7.95 -4.57
N ILE A 55 -0.60 -7.21 -4.60
CA ILE A 55 -1.29 -6.75 -3.39
C ILE A 55 -1.77 -7.95 -2.56
N PHE A 56 -2.46 -8.92 -3.16
CA PHE A 56 -2.94 -10.10 -2.44
C PHE A 56 -1.81 -10.99 -1.92
N LEU A 57 -0.71 -11.12 -2.64
CA LEU A 57 0.47 -11.82 -2.18
C LEU A 57 1.05 -11.15 -0.92
N THR A 58 1.15 -9.82 -0.94
CA THR A 58 1.62 -9.03 0.21
C THR A 58 0.70 -9.19 1.41
N LEU A 59 -0.62 -9.10 1.22
CA LEU A 59 -1.59 -9.30 2.29
C LEU A 59 -1.49 -10.70 2.91
N ARG A 60 -1.40 -11.75 2.08
CA ARG A 60 -1.24 -13.12 2.58
C ARG A 60 0.06 -13.30 3.37
N HIS A 61 1.15 -12.70 2.89
CA HIS A 61 2.42 -12.75 3.60
C HIS A 61 2.33 -12.02 4.94
N ALA A 62 1.73 -10.84 4.97
CA ALA A 62 1.50 -10.10 6.22
C ALA A 62 0.72 -10.92 7.24
N LEU A 63 -0.40 -11.52 6.82
CA LEU A 63 -1.26 -12.34 7.69
C LEU A 63 -0.59 -13.62 8.20
N ALA A 64 0.37 -14.16 7.46
CA ALA A 64 1.08 -15.38 7.83
C ALA A 64 2.28 -15.13 8.76
N GLU A 65 2.96 -13.99 8.61
CA GLU A 65 4.30 -13.78 9.18
C GLU A 65 4.37 -12.62 10.19
N LEU A 66 3.32 -11.79 10.27
CA LEU A 66 3.34 -10.61 11.13
C LEU A 66 2.14 -10.62 12.07
N ASP A 67 2.39 -10.13 13.29
CA ASP A 67 1.33 -9.77 14.23
C ASP A 67 1.10 -8.26 14.14
N PHE A 68 -0.13 -7.84 13.83
CA PHE A 68 -0.50 -6.45 13.65
C PHE A 68 -2.00 -6.22 13.92
N ASP A 69 -2.33 -5.04 14.41
CA ASP A 69 -3.71 -4.63 14.65
C ASP A 69 -4.34 -3.97 13.42
N TYR A 70 -3.52 -3.33 12.58
CA TYR A 70 -3.98 -2.58 11.42
C TYR A 70 -2.99 -2.69 10.25
N LEU A 71 -3.51 -2.81 9.04
CA LEU A 71 -2.71 -2.85 7.82
C LEU A 71 -3.18 -1.74 6.88
N GLN A 72 -2.23 -0.94 6.39
CA GLN A 72 -2.47 0.13 5.44
C GLN A 72 -1.75 -0.15 4.12
N LEU A 73 -2.52 -0.17 3.02
CA LEU A 73 -1.93 -0.19 1.68
C LEU A 73 -1.51 1.23 1.29
N LEU A 74 -0.28 1.39 0.86
CA LEU A 74 0.30 2.66 0.44
C LEU A 74 0.92 2.57 -0.95
N SER A 75 0.83 3.65 -1.71
CA SER A 75 1.69 3.87 -2.87
C SER A 75 3.09 4.28 -2.41
N PRO A 76 4.17 3.90 -3.12
CA PRO A 76 5.53 4.28 -2.74
C PRO A 76 5.79 5.79 -2.72
N SER A 77 4.91 6.59 -3.34
CA SER A 77 4.97 8.05 -3.32
C SER A 77 4.17 8.71 -2.20
N CYS A 78 3.47 7.94 -1.37
CA CYS A 78 2.76 8.48 -0.21
C CYS A 78 3.75 8.85 0.90
N LEU A 79 3.43 9.94 1.61
CA LEU A 79 4.11 10.31 2.86
C LEU A 79 3.05 10.73 3.87
N PRO A 80 3.22 10.41 5.16
CA PRO A 80 2.31 10.87 6.19
C PRO A 80 2.39 12.39 6.33
N ILE A 81 1.23 13.04 6.32
CA ILE A 81 1.10 14.49 6.49
C ILE A 81 0.79 14.89 7.94
N LYS A 82 0.63 13.90 8.81
CA LYS A 82 0.37 14.06 10.25
C LYS A 82 1.24 13.07 11.04
N PRO A 83 1.51 13.34 12.31
CA PRO A 83 2.22 12.39 13.18
C PRO A 83 1.54 11.02 13.20
N MET A 84 2.31 9.94 13.14
CA MET A 84 1.77 8.57 13.14
C MET A 84 0.89 8.26 14.34
N ALA A 85 1.18 8.79 15.52
CA ALA A 85 0.34 8.64 16.71
C ALA A 85 -1.11 9.14 16.51
N GLN A 86 -1.34 10.14 15.66
CA GLN A 86 -2.69 10.59 15.34
C GLN A 86 -3.41 9.61 14.41
N PHE A 87 -2.68 9.01 13.47
CA PHE A 87 -3.22 7.96 12.61
C PHE A 87 -3.58 6.72 13.44
N GLU A 88 -2.68 6.27 14.32
CA GLU A 88 -2.89 5.13 15.21
C GLU A 88 -4.14 5.32 16.07
N ALA A 89 -4.25 6.48 16.74
CA ALA A 89 -5.43 6.78 17.56
C ALA A 89 -6.74 6.77 16.74
N HIS A 90 -6.69 7.22 15.48
CA HIS A 90 -7.84 7.20 14.60
C HIS A 90 -8.16 5.78 14.10
N ALA A 91 -7.15 5.03 13.64
CA ALA A 91 -7.32 3.68 13.10
C ALA A 91 -7.84 2.69 14.16
N MET A 92 -7.30 2.78 15.39
CA MET A 92 -7.67 1.89 16.50
C MET A 92 -8.97 2.32 17.21
N GLY A 93 -9.43 3.55 17.01
CA GLY A 93 -10.53 4.11 17.81
C GLY A 93 -11.94 3.88 17.28
N SER A 94 -12.15 3.52 16.02
CA SER A 94 -13.49 3.73 15.45
C SER A 94 -14.04 2.67 14.49
N ALA A 95 -13.25 1.92 13.77
CA ALA A 95 -13.78 1.00 12.77
C ALA A 95 -12.83 -0.16 12.44
N LEU A 96 -13.41 -1.27 11.99
CA LEU A 96 -12.65 -2.42 11.49
C LEU A 96 -11.93 -2.11 10.17
N ALA A 97 -12.46 -1.15 9.40
CA ALA A 97 -11.87 -0.72 8.14
C ALA A 97 -12.34 0.69 7.77
N HIS A 98 -11.52 1.40 7.01
CA HIS A 98 -11.84 2.70 6.43
C HIS A 98 -11.94 2.57 4.92
N PHE A 99 -13.10 2.91 4.36
CA PHE A 99 -13.35 2.93 2.93
C PHE A 99 -13.92 4.29 2.54
N ASP A 100 -13.45 4.82 1.44
CA ASP A 100 -14.11 5.93 0.77
C ASP A 100 -15.08 5.35 -0.27
N CYS A 101 -16.36 5.65 -0.13
CA CYS A 101 -17.42 5.13 -0.98
C CYS A 101 -18.16 6.27 -1.66
N ILE A 102 -18.25 6.21 -2.98
CA ILE A 102 -19.00 7.13 -3.81
C ILE A 102 -20.19 6.38 -4.39
N ASP A 103 -21.39 6.91 -4.20
CA ASP A 103 -22.57 6.41 -4.90
C ASP A 103 -22.56 6.91 -6.35
N LEU A 104 -22.08 6.06 -7.25
CA LEU A 104 -21.96 6.39 -8.67
C LEU A 104 -23.32 6.61 -9.36
N LEU A 105 -24.43 6.14 -8.78
CA LEU A 105 -25.76 6.37 -9.33
C LEU A 105 -26.34 7.73 -8.88
N ALA A 106 -25.93 8.21 -7.72
CA ALA A 106 -26.34 9.50 -7.20
C ALA A 106 -25.40 10.63 -7.67
N ASP A 107 -24.14 10.34 -7.95
CA ASP A 107 -23.13 11.31 -8.37
C ASP A 107 -22.75 11.08 -9.85
N HIS A 108 -23.37 11.85 -10.74
CA HIS A 108 -23.14 11.78 -12.18
C HIS A 108 -21.71 12.14 -12.56
N ASP A 109 -21.09 13.11 -11.89
CA ASP A 109 -19.72 13.55 -12.20
C ASP A 109 -18.72 12.48 -11.78
N ALA A 110 -18.95 11.81 -10.64
CA ALA A 110 -18.14 10.66 -10.23
C ALA A 110 -18.30 9.49 -11.22
N LEU A 111 -19.52 9.20 -11.68
CA LEU A 111 -19.78 8.16 -12.68
C LEU A 111 -19.01 8.43 -13.99
N MET A 112 -19.07 9.66 -14.49
CA MET A 112 -18.35 10.06 -15.71
C MET A 112 -16.84 9.99 -15.53
N SER A 113 -16.32 10.40 -14.37
CA SER A 113 -14.90 10.31 -14.02
C SER A 113 -14.38 8.86 -14.00
N VAL A 114 -15.15 7.94 -13.46
CA VAL A 114 -14.81 6.49 -13.42
C VAL A 114 -14.95 5.87 -14.81
N GLY A 115 -16.02 6.19 -15.55
CA GLY A 115 -16.24 5.71 -16.90
C GLY A 115 -15.12 6.08 -17.88
N TYR A 116 -14.57 7.29 -17.76
CA TYR A 116 -13.44 7.75 -18.59
C TYR A 116 -12.13 7.00 -18.31
N ARG A 117 -11.99 6.35 -17.16
CA ARG A 117 -10.79 5.57 -16.78
C ARG A 117 -10.92 4.08 -17.07
N ALA A 118 -12.10 3.62 -17.43
CA ALA A 118 -12.38 2.19 -17.68
C ALA A 118 -12.25 1.78 -19.17
N PHE A 119 -11.97 2.75 -20.05
CA PHE A 119 -11.74 2.56 -21.49
C PHE A 119 -10.42 3.27 -21.91
#